data_51af81b137adc37ebe7d31fb85696c3e
#
_entry.id   51af81b137adc37ebe7d31fb85696c3e
#
_cell.length_a   1.000
_cell.length_b   1.000
_cell.length_c   1.000
_cell.angle_alpha   90.00
_cell.angle_beta   90.00
_cell.angle_gamma   90.00
#
_symmetry.space_group_name_H-M   'P 1'
#
loop_
_entity.id
_entity.type
_entity.pdbx_description
1 polymer ?
#
loop_
_entity_poly.entity_id
_entity_poly.type
_entity_poly.pdbx_seq_one_letter_code
_entity_poly.pdbx_strand_id
1 'polypeptide(L)'
;QENGIETDTDGFASAMKKQKETARQGRKDIQDAAWSDESPELNIPETDFEGYANFAGKSKVLAIVLEGKSVERAVSSEKIAVYLDKTPFYAEGGGQVSDKGFMYNDSVKMFVESVSKSKGLYKHIAVIEEGNLSLGDTLITEIDSIKRNKTARNHTATHLLQASLRKVLGGHVQQAGSLVNEKELRFDFNHFEAMTAGQIEDVQNIVNEEINKFIRISTCETSIKEAKKMGAIALFGEKYGENVRVVSCGDFSVELCGGTHVSNTGQIGSFKIVSESGVASGVRRIIAITGTSVLEEDIEREKTITEVSDLLKAKSNQVISRTKSIIEENKLLKKEIEELKKASI
;
A
#
# COMPACT_ATOMS: atom_id res chain seq x y z
N GLN A 1 7.45 -32.18 13.90
CA GLN A 1 7.27 -33.25 14.90
C GLN A 1 6.89 -34.58 14.25
N GLU A 2 6.30 -34.63 13.05
CA GLU A 2 5.91 -35.87 12.39
C GLU A 2 7.07 -36.75 11.89
N ASN A 3 8.29 -36.20 11.80
CA ASN A 3 9.49 -36.91 11.31
C ASN A 3 10.58 -37.07 12.37
N GLY A 4 10.28 -36.89 13.67
CA GLY A 4 11.24 -37.12 14.76
C GLY A 4 12.41 -36.12 14.82
N ILE A 5 12.29 -34.96 14.17
CA ILE A 5 13.31 -33.92 14.19
C ILE A 5 12.93 -32.92 15.28
N GLU A 6 13.78 -32.77 16.29
CA GLU A 6 13.68 -31.68 17.27
C GLU A 6 14.12 -30.36 16.62
N THR A 7 13.23 -29.39 16.60
CA THR A 7 13.54 -28.03 16.15
C THR A 7 13.93 -27.16 17.34
N ASP A 8 15.08 -26.48 17.25
CA ASP A 8 15.51 -25.46 18.22
C ASP A 8 14.59 -24.22 18.08
N THR A 9 13.47 -24.26 18.81
CA THR A 9 12.46 -23.18 18.84
C THR A 9 13.00 -21.92 19.50
N ASP A 10 13.91 -22.02 20.46
CA ASP A 10 14.49 -20.90 21.18
C ASP A 10 15.58 -20.21 20.34
N GLY A 11 16.39 -20.97 19.64
CA GLY A 11 17.32 -20.45 18.63
C GLY A 11 16.61 -19.75 17.48
N PHE A 12 15.49 -20.32 16.99
CA PHE A 12 14.67 -19.69 15.97
C PHE A 12 14.03 -18.38 16.46
N ALA A 13 13.47 -18.35 17.67
CA ALA A 13 12.88 -17.16 18.25
C ALA A 13 13.94 -16.04 18.44
N SER A 14 15.15 -16.42 18.87
CA SER A 14 16.29 -15.51 19.03
C SER A 14 16.76 -14.95 17.69
N ALA A 15 16.90 -15.80 16.66
CA ALA A 15 17.29 -15.39 15.31
C ALA A 15 16.23 -14.46 14.67
N MET A 16 14.94 -14.76 14.85
CA MET A 16 13.84 -13.91 14.38
C MET A 16 13.80 -12.56 15.09
N LYS A 17 14.10 -12.52 16.39
CA LYS A 17 14.20 -11.24 17.13
C LYS A 17 15.35 -10.39 16.59
N LYS A 18 16.51 -11.00 16.37
CA LYS A 18 17.69 -10.32 15.81
C LYS A 18 17.44 -9.80 14.39
N GLN A 19 16.76 -10.59 13.55
CA GLN A 19 16.35 -10.17 12.20
C GLN A 19 15.38 -9.00 12.23
N LYS A 20 14.37 -9.02 13.13
CA LYS A 20 13.44 -7.89 13.34
C LYS A 20 14.16 -6.64 13.83
N GLU A 21 15.13 -6.78 14.70
CA GLU A 21 15.97 -5.66 15.20
C GLU A 21 16.83 -5.08 14.07
N THR A 22 17.48 -5.93 13.26
CA THR A 22 18.28 -5.51 12.10
C THR A 22 17.41 -4.84 11.03
N ALA A 23 16.21 -5.38 10.74
CA ALA A 23 15.28 -4.77 9.81
C ALA A 23 14.71 -3.43 10.32
N ARG A 24 14.50 -3.29 11.63
CA ARG A 24 14.15 -2.00 12.25
C ARG A 24 15.30 -1.01 12.19
N GLN A 25 16.53 -1.46 12.40
CA GLN A 25 17.73 -0.62 12.31
C GLN A 25 17.94 -0.12 10.87
N GLY A 26 17.87 -0.98 9.87
CA GLY A 26 17.97 -0.59 8.46
C GLY A 26 16.85 0.34 7.97
N ARG A 27 15.64 0.29 8.59
CA ARG A 27 14.58 1.29 8.36
C ARG A 27 14.88 2.61 9.06
N LYS A 28 15.45 2.58 10.29
CA LYS A 28 15.91 3.77 11.00
C LYS A 28 16.99 4.50 10.19
N ASP A 29 18.00 3.79 9.70
CA ASP A 29 19.12 4.40 8.95
C ASP A 29 18.68 5.11 7.64
N ILE A 30 17.52 4.75 7.07
CA ILE A 30 16.97 5.37 5.85
C ILE A 30 16.00 6.53 6.18
N GLN A 31 15.28 6.49 7.30
CA GLN A 31 14.34 7.54 7.72
C GLN A 31 14.92 8.53 8.74
N ASP A 32 15.93 8.15 9.51
CA ASP A 32 16.36 8.86 10.72
C ASP A 32 17.63 9.71 10.58
N ALA A 33 18.21 9.86 9.40
CA ALA A 33 19.30 10.81 9.22
C ALA A 33 18.87 12.29 9.43
N ALA A 34 17.57 12.56 9.63
CA ALA A 34 17.06 13.91 9.76
C ALA A 34 16.13 14.19 10.97
N TRP A 35 15.53 13.14 11.63
CA TRP A 35 14.53 13.43 12.67
C TRP A 35 14.53 12.35 13.74
N SER A 36 15.13 12.63 14.91
CA SER A 36 15.05 11.76 16.08
C SER A 36 13.59 11.52 16.49
N ASP A 37 13.27 10.26 16.84
CA ASP A 37 11.93 9.83 17.34
C ASP A 37 11.61 10.42 18.74
N GLU A 38 12.45 11.32 19.26
CA GLU A 38 12.25 12.07 20.49
C GLU A 38 11.38 13.29 20.23
N SER A 39 10.07 13.05 19.97
CA SER A 39 9.08 14.10 20.12
C SER A 39 9.01 14.45 21.61
N PRO A 40 9.01 15.76 21.98
CA PRO A 40 8.86 16.14 23.36
C PRO A 40 7.55 15.59 23.92
N GLU A 41 7.51 15.30 25.20
CA GLU A 41 6.28 14.86 25.86
C GLU A 41 5.27 16.02 25.81
N LEU A 42 4.28 15.86 24.94
CA LEU A 42 3.24 16.88 24.72
C LEU A 42 2.05 16.58 25.62
N ASN A 43 1.74 17.51 26.52
CA ASN A 43 0.54 17.44 27.37
C ASN A 43 -0.63 18.15 26.65
N ILE A 44 -1.12 17.57 25.57
CA ILE A 44 -2.24 18.07 24.75
C ILE A 44 -3.31 16.97 24.61
N PRO A 45 -4.59 17.35 24.34
CA PRO A 45 -5.64 16.37 24.09
C PRO A 45 -5.34 15.49 22.87
N GLU A 46 -5.94 14.31 22.84
CA GLU A 46 -5.92 13.44 21.67
C GLU A 46 -6.54 14.17 20.47
N THR A 47 -6.02 13.85 19.28
CA THR A 47 -6.53 14.42 18.02
C THR A 47 -7.78 13.66 17.58
N ASP A 48 -8.86 14.36 17.28
CA ASP A 48 -10.06 13.78 16.68
C ASP A 48 -9.84 13.54 15.17
N PHE A 49 -10.06 12.30 14.72
CA PHE A 49 -9.90 11.93 13.31
C PHE A 49 -11.23 11.98 12.55
N GLU A 50 -11.41 13.01 11.73
CA GLU A 50 -12.61 13.22 10.90
C GLU A 50 -12.47 12.69 9.47
N GLY A 51 -11.32 12.12 9.10
CA GLY A 51 -10.93 11.82 7.72
C GLY A 51 -11.63 10.61 7.06
N TYR A 52 -12.52 9.90 7.75
CA TYR A 52 -13.39 8.92 7.09
C TYR A 52 -14.52 9.57 6.30
N ALA A 53 -15.02 10.71 6.76
CA ALA A 53 -16.14 11.42 6.15
C ALA A 53 -15.71 12.68 5.40
N ASN A 54 -14.65 13.34 5.86
CA ASN A 54 -14.27 14.68 5.42
C ASN A 54 -12.89 14.68 4.76
N PHE A 55 -12.75 15.36 3.62
CA PHE A 55 -11.48 15.58 2.93
C PHE A 55 -10.88 16.95 3.26
N ALA A 56 -11.64 17.81 3.89
CA ALA A 56 -11.23 19.12 4.37
C ALA A 56 -11.92 19.47 5.67
N GLY A 57 -11.31 20.36 6.45
CA GLY A 57 -11.85 20.81 7.72
C GLY A 57 -11.19 22.09 8.21
N LYS A 58 -11.58 22.52 9.41
CA LYS A 58 -10.91 23.59 10.15
C LYS A 58 -10.36 22.99 11.43
N SER A 59 -9.08 23.20 11.70
CA SER A 59 -8.36 22.58 12.82
C SER A 59 -7.54 23.62 13.56
N LYS A 60 -7.47 23.52 14.89
CA LYS A 60 -6.67 24.41 15.72
C LYS A 60 -5.30 23.78 16.00
N VAL A 61 -4.25 24.59 15.90
CA VAL A 61 -2.88 24.19 16.22
C VAL A 61 -2.71 24.09 17.74
N LEU A 62 -2.43 22.89 18.22
CA LEU A 62 -2.21 22.59 19.65
C LEU A 62 -0.73 22.54 20.03
N ALA A 63 0.15 22.16 19.10
CA ALA A 63 1.60 22.19 19.31
C ALA A 63 2.33 22.29 17.96
N ILE A 64 3.49 22.94 18.01
CA ILE A 64 4.46 23.05 16.93
C ILE A 64 5.80 22.52 17.45
N VAL A 65 6.41 21.58 16.73
CA VAL A 65 7.73 21.03 17.09
C VAL A 65 8.69 21.28 15.95
N LEU A 66 9.78 21.98 16.24
CA LEU A 66 10.89 22.25 15.32
C LEU A 66 12.17 21.67 15.92
N GLU A 67 12.87 20.82 15.16
CA GLU A 67 14.11 20.17 15.59
C GLU A 67 14.01 19.50 17.00
N GLY A 68 12.89 18.80 17.23
CA GLY A 68 12.63 18.10 18.50
C GLY A 68 12.23 18.99 19.68
N LYS A 69 12.07 20.30 19.47
CA LYS A 69 11.68 21.25 20.54
C LYS A 69 10.30 21.85 20.24
N SER A 70 9.50 21.99 21.29
CA SER A 70 8.24 22.74 21.19
C SER A 70 8.53 24.23 21.02
N VAL A 71 7.89 24.87 20.04
CA VAL A 71 8.03 26.31 19.73
C VAL A 71 6.66 26.95 19.63
N GLU A 72 6.60 28.26 19.87
CA GLU A 72 5.35 29.03 19.73
C GLU A 72 5.10 29.50 18.29
N ARG A 73 6.17 29.57 17.48
CA ARG A 73 6.11 30.06 16.10
C ARG A 73 7.12 29.35 15.20
N ALA A 74 6.74 29.17 13.94
CA ALA A 74 7.59 28.68 12.87
C ALA A 74 7.43 29.52 11.61
N VAL A 75 8.46 29.59 10.75
CA VAL A 75 8.54 30.50 9.60
C VAL A 75 8.73 29.75 8.29
N SER A 76 8.59 30.48 7.18
CA SER A 76 8.75 29.93 5.82
C SER A 76 10.07 29.17 5.65
N SER A 77 10.03 28.10 4.86
CA SER A 77 11.12 27.14 4.58
C SER A 77 11.46 26.19 5.74
N GLU A 78 10.81 26.30 6.90
CA GLU A 78 11.01 25.34 7.99
C GLU A 78 10.18 24.08 7.78
N LYS A 79 10.78 22.94 8.10
CA LYS A 79 10.10 21.65 8.19
C LYS A 79 9.77 21.39 9.67
N ILE A 80 8.51 21.20 9.97
CA ILE A 80 7.98 21.14 11.34
C ILE A 80 7.08 19.92 11.52
N ALA A 81 6.86 19.56 12.79
CA ALA A 81 5.75 18.69 13.16
C ALA A 81 4.64 19.54 13.80
N VAL A 82 3.43 19.41 13.27
CA VAL A 82 2.24 20.12 13.76
C VAL A 82 1.27 19.11 14.37
N TYR A 83 0.71 19.45 15.52
CA TYR A 83 -0.34 18.70 16.21
C TYR A 83 -1.62 19.54 16.28
N LEU A 84 -2.72 18.92 15.92
CA LEU A 84 -4.02 19.57 15.76
C LEU A 84 -5.04 18.98 16.74
N ASP A 85 -6.08 19.75 17.08
CA ASP A 85 -7.24 19.27 17.83
C ASP A 85 -8.01 18.21 17.07
N LYS A 86 -8.14 18.37 15.75
CA LYS A 86 -8.78 17.41 14.84
C LYS A 86 -8.14 17.44 13.47
N THR A 87 -8.30 16.35 12.70
CA THR A 87 -7.65 16.21 11.40
C THR A 87 -8.42 15.34 10.41
N PRO A 88 -8.47 15.72 9.10
CA PRO A 88 -8.92 14.84 8.05
C PRO A 88 -7.80 13.91 7.52
N PHE A 89 -6.54 14.15 7.90
CA PHE A 89 -5.39 13.42 7.39
C PHE A 89 -5.30 12.04 8.03
N TYR A 90 -5.35 11.00 7.22
CA TYR A 90 -5.07 9.63 7.64
C TYR A 90 -3.58 9.48 8.01
N ALA A 91 -3.31 8.96 9.18
CA ALA A 91 -1.96 8.60 9.60
C ALA A 91 -1.57 7.23 9.04
N GLU A 92 -0.30 7.06 8.66
CA GLU A 92 0.22 5.77 8.20
C GLU A 92 -0.09 4.66 9.21
N GLY A 93 -0.70 3.58 8.73
CA GLY A 93 -1.08 2.45 9.58
C GLY A 93 -1.75 1.33 8.80
N GLY A 94 -1.69 0.09 9.31
CA GLY A 94 -2.31 -1.08 8.68
C GLY A 94 -1.83 -1.34 7.24
N GLY A 95 -0.61 -0.92 6.89
CA GLY A 95 -0.06 -1.02 5.54
C GLY A 95 -0.50 0.07 4.57
N GLN A 96 -1.43 0.96 4.95
CA GLN A 96 -1.80 2.11 4.14
C GLN A 96 -0.88 3.29 4.44
N VAL A 97 -0.38 3.96 3.37
CA VAL A 97 0.39 5.20 3.48
C VAL A 97 -0.45 6.34 4.04
N SER A 98 0.20 7.32 4.66
CA SER A 98 -0.47 8.53 5.14
C SER A 98 -0.93 9.42 4.00
N ASP A 99 -1.89 10.30 4.29
CA ASP A 99 -2.28 11.35 3.38
C ASP A 99 -1.22 12.43 3.25
N LYS A 100 -1.33 13.13 2.14
CA LYS A 100 -0.64 14.39 1.84
C LYS A 100 -1.67 15.47 1.54
N GLY A 101 -1.28 16.73 1.61
CA GLY A 101 -2.18 17.84 1.30
C GLY A 101 -1.68 19.14 1.85
N PHE A 102 -2.57 20.07 2.09
CA PHE A 102 -2.25 21.41 2.55
C PHE A 102 -2.93 21.77 3.86
N MET A 103 -2.25 22.62 4.63
CA MET A 103 -2.80 23.34 5.77
C MET A 103 -2.53 24.82 5.55
N TYR A 104 -3.53 25.66 5.70
CA TYR A 104 -3.37 27.08 5.40
C TYR A 104 -4.39 27.97 6.11
N ASN A 105 -4.05 29.25 6.21
CA ASN A 105 -4.93 30.35 6.53
C ASN A 105 -4.41 31.61 5.81
N ASP A 106 -4.89 32.81 6.19
CA ASP A 106 -4.46 34.06 5.57
C ASP A 106 -2.97 34.41 5.82
N SER A 107 -2.34 33.78 6.83
CA SER A 107 -0.97 34.09 7.30
C SER A 107 0.06 33.03 6.96
N VAL A 108 -0.36 31.81 6.64
CA VAL A 108 0.55 30.68 6.41
C VAL A 108 -0.04 29.71 5.40
N LYS A 109 0.84 29.12 4.59
CA LYS A 109 0.55 27.96 3.76
C LYS A 109 1.65 26.94 3.92
N MET A 110 1.28 25.69 4.20
CA MET A 110 2.21 24.59 4.38
C MET A 110 1.74 23.33 3.66
N PHE A 111 2.70 22.55 3.18
CA PHE A 111 2.47 21.24 2.57
C PHE A 111 2.73 20.13 3.58
N VAL A 112 1.77 19.23 3.78
CA VAL A 112 1.89 18.04 4.64
C VAL A 112 2.47 16.90 3.83
N GLU A 113 3.67 16.45 4.21
CA GLU A 113 4.39 15.37 3.53
C GLU A 113 4.00 13.99 4.05
N SER A 114 3.78 13.88 5.37
CA SER A 114 3.42 12.62 6.01
C SER A 114 2.71 12.85 7.33
N VAL A 115 1.95 11.84 7.76
CA VAL A 115 1.26 11.85 9.05
C VAL A 115 1.47 10.51 9.74
N SER A 116 1.81 10.53 11.01
CA SER A 116 1.93 9.35 11.87
C SER A 116 1.08 9.51 13.12
N LYS A 117 0.70 8.39 13.76
CA LYS A 117 -0.12 8.38 14.98
C LYS A 117 0.61 7.67 16.11
N SER A 118 0.66 8.29 17.27
CA SER A 118 1.17 7.69 18.50
C SER A 118 0.39 8.22 19.70
N LYS A 119 -0.04 7.33 20.60
CA LYS A 119 -0.78 7.69 21.84
C LYS A 119 -1.96 8.64 21.61
N GLY A 120 -2.76 8.42 20.56
CA GLY A 120 -3.91 9.26 20.22
C GLY A 120 -3.56 10.58 19.49
N LEU A 121 -2.29 10.97 19.41
CA LEU A 121 -1.82 12.18 18.76
C LEU A 121 -1.44 11.93 17.31
N TYR A 122 -1.88 12.81 16.39
CA TYR A 122 -1.51 12.82 14.99
C TYR A 122 -0.38 13.83 14.75
N LYS A 123 0.80 13.32 14.40
CA LYS A 123 2.00 14.11 14.07
C LYS A 123 2.01 14.36 12.56
N HIS A 124 1.73 15.60 12.17
CA HIS A 124 1.77 16.04 10.78
C HIS A 124 3.14 16.63 10.48
N ILE A 125 3.93 16.00 9.63
CA ILE A 125 5.19 16.56 9.14
C ILE A 125 4.87 17.46 7.96
N ALA A 126 5.15 18.75 8.11
CA ALA A 126 4.82 19.76 7.13
C ALA A 126 6.00 20.70 6.84
N VAL A 127 6.05 21.22 5.62
CA VAL A 127 6.98 22.26 5.20
C VAL A 127 6.19 23.54 5.00
N ILE A 128 6.59 24.63 5.67
CA ILE A 128 5.98 25.95 5.48
C ILE A 128 6.47 26.52 4.15
N GLU A 129 5.56 26.60 3.16
CA GLU A 129 5.85 27.18 1.86
C GLU A 129 5.87 28.72 1.94
N GLU A 130 4.88 29.30 2.63
CA GLU A 130 4.69 30.74 2.73
C GLU A 130 4.23 31.15 4.12
N GLY A 131 4.71 32.30 4.60
CA GLY A 131 4.21 32.94 5.81
C GLY A 131 4.77 32.36 7.11
N ASN A 132 3.98 32.45 8.17
CA ASN A 132 4.37 32.05 9.53
C ASN A 132 3.22 31.36 10.25
N LEU A 133 3.52 30.28 10.94
CA LEU A 133 2.58 29.56 11.80
C LEU A 133 2.79 29.94 13.25
N SER A 134 1.71 30.17 13.98
CA SER A 134 1.71 30.43 15.42
C SER A 134 0.88 29.41 16.19
N LEU A 135 1.28 29.13 17.42
CA LEU A 135 0.52 28.28 18.31
C LEU A 135 -0.88 28.88 18.53
N GLY A 136 -1.91 28.03 18.44
CA GLY A 136 -3.31 28.46 18.58
C GLY A 136 -3.97 28.92 17.27
N ASP A 137 -3.23 29.04 16.17
CA ASP A 137 -3.79 29.37 14.86
C ASP A 137 -4.87 28.35 14.46
N THR A 138 -5.88 28.84 13.74
CA THR A 138 -6.87 28.00 13.08
C THR A 138 -6.51 27.88 11.61
N LEU A 139 -6.39 26.65 11.15
CA LEU A 139 -6.02 26.31 9.78
C LEU A 139 -7.19 25.65 9.05
N ILE A 140 -7.28 25.90 7.76
CA ILE A 140 -8.00 25.03 6.84
C ILE A 140 -7.06 23.86 6.54
N THR A 141 -7.55 22.66 6.71
CA THR A 141 -6.84 21.41 6.45
C THR A 141 -7.49 20.72 5.26
N GLU A 142 -6.72 20.41 4.22
CA GLU A 142 -7.23 19.84 2.97
C GLU A 142 -6.29 18.75 2.47
N ILE A 143 -6.80 17.53 2.38
CA ILE A 143 -6.02 16.40 1.85
C ILE A 143 -6.05 16.36 0.32
N ASP A 144 -5.04 15.74 -0.29
CA ASP A 144 -5.06 15.39 -1.72
C ASP A 144 -6.13 14.31 -1.95
N SER A 145 -7.32 14.76 -2.30
CA SER A 145 -8.49 13.90 -2.51
C SER A 145 -8.30 12.90 -3.65
N ILE A 146 -7.48 13.24 -4.66
CA ILE A 146 -7.19 12.35 -5.78
C ILE A 146 -6.36 11.16 -5.31
N LYS A 147 -5.28 11.43 -4.55
CA LYS A 147 -4.45 10.38 -3.96
C LYS A 147 -5.21 9.54 -2.95
N ARG A 148 -5.97 10.16 -2.05
CA ARG A 148 -6.82 9.46 -1.07
C ARG A 148 -7.78 8.49 -1.77
N ASN A 149 -8.48 8.94 -2.82
CA ASN A 149 -9.43 8.10 -3.54
C ASN A 149 -8.73 6.93 -4.25
N LYS A 150 -7.57 7.15 -4.87
CA LYS A 150 -6.76 6.07 -5.45
C LYS A 150 -6.30 5.07 -4.39
N THR A 151 -5.80 5.55 -3.25
CA THR A 151 -5.39 4.70 -2.12
C THR A 151 -6.56 3.90 -1.56
N ALA A 152 -7.73 4.52 -1.38
CA ALA A 152 -8.94 3.84 -0.90
C ALA A 152 -9.44 2.74 -1.85
N ARG A 153 -9.33 2.94 -3.18
CA ARG A 153 -9.59 1.89 -4.18
C ARG A 153 -8.66 0.70 -4.01
N ASN A 154 -7.36 0.96 -3.93
CA ASN A 154 -6.34 -0.07 -3.73
C ASN A 154 -6.55 -0.79 -2.40
N HIS A 155 -6.93 -0.07 -1.33
CA HIS A 155 -7.16 -0.69 -0.03
C HIS A 155 -8.39 -1.61 -0.03
N THR A 156 -9.48 -1.15 -0.64
CA THR A 156 -10.67 -2.01 -0.75
C THR A 156 -10.41 -3.22 -1.64
N ALA A 157 -9.66 -3.04 -2.75
CA ALA A 157 -9.23 -4.15 -3.60
C ALA A 157 -8.32 -5.16 -2.86
N THR A 158 -7.52 -4.70 -1.88
CA THR A 158 -6.70 -5.60 -1.05
C THR A 158 -7.57 -6.57 -0.24
N HIS A 159 -8.69 -6.10 0.31
CA HIS A 159 -9.65 -6.96 1.02
C HIS A 159 -10.28 -7.99 0.07
N LEU A 160 -10.72 -7.56 -1.12
CA LEU A 160 -11.25 -8.50 -2.12
C LEU A 160 -10.19 -9.50 -2.59
N LEU A 161 -8.94 -9.06 -2.77
CA LEU A 161 -7.82 -9.92 -3.12
C LEU A 161 -7.55 -10.98 -2.05
N GLN A 162 -7.50 -10.61 -0.77
CA GLN A 162 -7.31 -11.56 0.34
C GLN A 162 -8.39 -12.62 0.36
N ALA A 163 -9.66 -12.22 0.24
CA ALA A 163 -10.79 -13.16 0.22
C ALA A 163 -10.72 -14.08 -1.01
N SER A 164 -10.37 -13.55 -2.19
CA SER A 164 -10.21 -14.31 -3.44
C SER A 164 -9.06 -15.33 -3.35
N LEU A 165 -7.92 -14.93 -2.80
CA LEU A 165 -6.78 -15.83 -2.58
C LEU A 165 -7.16 -16.98 -1.64
N ARG A 166 -7.89 -16.72 -0.57
CA ARG A 166 -8.39 -17.75 0.34
C ARG A 166 -9.36 -18.70 -0.36
N LYS A 167 -10.18 -18.20 -1.27
CA LYS A 167 -11.13 -19.00 -2.05
C LYS A 167 -10.44 -19.93 -3.05
N VAL A 168 -9.37 -19.46 -3.73
CA VAL A 168 -8.64 -20.21 -4.78
C VAL A 168 -7.58 -21.12 -4.19
N LEU A 169 -6.79 -20.62 -3.22
CA LEU A 169 -5.63 -21.36 -2.68
C LEU A 169 -5.95 -22.10 -1.38
N GLY A 170 -7.00 -21.69 -0.67
CA GLY A 170 -7.43 -22.32 0.58
C GLY A 170 -7.30 -21.43 1.81
N GLY A 171 -7.94 -21.88 2.90
CA GLY A 171 -8.07 -21.12 4.16
C GLY A 171 -6.76 -20.85 4.92
N HIS A 172 -5.65 -21.50 4.54
CA HIS A 172 -4.32 -21.28 5.12
C HIS A 172 -3.72 -19.92 4.73
N VAL A 173 -4.22 -19.30 3.66
CA VAL A 173 -3.76 -17.98 3.22
C VAL A 173 -4.03 -16.95 4.31
N GLN A 174 -2.96 -16.32 4.79
CA GLN A 174 -2.98 -15.24 5.78
C GLN A 174 -2.04 -14.14 5.33
N GLN A 175 -2.41 -12.89 5.62
CA GLN A 175 -1.55 -11.75 5.34
C GLN A 175 -0.25 -11.83 6.16
N ALA A 176 0.89 -11.72 5.48
CA ALA A 176 2.22 -11.60 6.07
C ALA A 176 2.72 -10.14 6.04
N GLY A 177 2.21 -9.35 5.10
CA GLY A 177 2.51 -7.93 4.96
C GLY A 177 1.61 -7.25 3.94
N SER A 178 1.50 -5.93 4.03
CA SER A 178 0.74 -5.11 3.08
C SER A 178 1.38 -3.75 2.90
N LEU A 179 1.27 -3.19 1.70
CA LEU A 179 1.54 -1.79 1.39
C LEU A 179 0.48 -1.32 0.40
N VAL A 180 -0.20 -0.25 0.76
CA VAL A 180 -1.27 0.34 -0.06
C VAL A 180 -1.00 1.83 -0.24
N ASN A 181 -0.85 2.26 -1.48
CA ASN A 181 -0.66 3.65 -1.86
C ASN A 181 -1.53 4.02 -3.07
N GLU A 182 -1.38 5.23 -3.60
CA GLU A 182 -2.16 5.71 -4.74
C GLU A 182 -1.81 5.06 -6.08
N LYS A 183 -0.67 4.38 -6.17
CA LYS A 183 -0.18 3.76 -7.42
C LYS A 183 -0.56 2.29 -7.50
N GLU A 184 -0.35 1.57 -6.39
CA GLU A 184 -0.46 0.11 -6.34
C GLU A 184 -0.85 -0.38 -4.95
N LEU A 185 -1.28 -1.60 -4.88
CA LEU A 185 -1.32 -2.39 -3.66
C LEU A 185 -0.28 -3.51 -3.75
N ARG A 186 0.35 -3.81 -2.62
CA ARG A 186 1.24 -4.94 -2.43
C ARG A 186 0.70 -5.80 -1.30
N PHE A 187 0.52 -7.08 -1.58
CA PHE A 187 0.00 -8.03 -0.62
C PHE A 187 0.94 -9.22 -0.48
N ASP A 188 1.52 -9.39 0.70
CA ASP A 188 2.38 -10.51 1.04
C ASP A 188 1.56 -11.52 1.85
N PHE A 189 1.59 -12.80 1.47
CA PHE A 189 0.77 -13.84 2.08
C PHE A 189 1.50 -15.18 2.19
N ASN A 190 1.06 -16.00 3.13
CA ASN A 190 1.63 -17.32 3.34
C ASN A 190 1.14 -18.30 2.26
N HIS A 191 2.07 -18.81 1.46
CA HIS A 191 1.84 -19.90 0.50
C HIS A 191 3.16 -20.53 0.10
N PHE A 192 3.20 -21.85 -0.04
CA PHE A 192 4.45 -22.58 -0.19
C PHE A 192 4.97 -22.61 -1.63
N GLU A 193 4.07 -22.57 -2.61
CA GLU A 193 4.37 -22.73 -4.03
C GLU A 193 4.10 -21.44 -4.81
N ALA A 194 4.73 -21.33 -5.99
CA ALA A 194 4.37 -20.25 -6.92
C ALA A 194 2.95 -20.48 -7.45
N MET A 195 2.18 -19.43 -7.56
CA MET A 195 0.86 -19.51 -8.18
C MET A 195 0.98 -19.85 -9.66
N THR A 196 0.12 -20.74 -10.13
CA THR A 196 -0.01 -20.98 -11.57
C THR A 196 -0.69 -19.80 -12.27
N ALA A 197 -0.47 -19.68 -13.60
CA ALA A 197 -1.14 -18.64 -14.38
C ALA A 197 -2.68 -18.73 -14.28
N GLY A 198 -3.23 -19.95 -14.23
CA GLY A 198 -4.67 -20.16 -14.04
C GLY A 198 -5.16 -19.68 -12.68
N GLN A 199 -4.42 -19.95 -11.60
CA GLN A 199 -4.78 -19.46 -10.26
C GLN A 199 -4.73 -17.92 -10.17
N ILE A 200 -3.75 -17.27 -10.83
CA ILE A 200 -3.65 -15.81 -10.89
C ILE A 200 -4.86 -15.25 -11.65
N GLU A 201 -5.21 -15.86 -12.76
CA GLU A 201 -6.38 -15.47 -13.57
C GLU A 201 -7.69 -15.65 -12.78
N ASP A 202 -7.87 -16.79 -12.11
CA ASP A 202 -9.05 -17.06 -11.28
C ASP A 202 -9.20 -16.02 -10.15
N VAL A 203 -8.11 -15.70 -9.43
CA VAL A 203 -8.13 -14.67 -8.38
C VAL A 203 -8.51 -13.32 -8.94
N GLN A 204 -7.89 -12.90 -10.07
CA GLN A 204 -8.19 -11.64 -10.72
C GLN A 204 -9.64 -11.56 -11.19
N ASN A 205 -10.16 -12.62 -11.77
CA ASN A 205 -11.54 -12.69 -12.23
C ASN A 205 -12.53 -12.58 -11.08
N ILE A 206 -12.31 -13.31 -9.97
CA ILE A 206 -13.17 -13.23 -8.78
C ILE A 206 -13.18 -11.81 -8.22
N VAL A 207 -12.01 -11.13 -8.10
CA VAL A 207 -11.96 -9.75 -7.62
C VAL A 207 -12.79 -8.83 -8.53
N ASN A 208 -12.65 -8.94 -9.85
CA ASN A 208 -13.39 -8.11 -10.80
C ASN A 208 -14.91 -8.45 -10.79
N GLU A 209 -15.29 -9.70 -10.56
CA GLU A 209 -16.70 -10.08 -10.36
C GLU A 209 -17.29 -9.38 -9.11
N GLU A 210 -16.57 -9.37 -7.99
CA GLU A 210 -17.03 -8.71 -6.76
C GLU A 210 -17.08 -7.17 -6.92
N ILE A 211 -16.18 -6.59 -7.71
CA ILE A 211 -16.23 -5.18 -8.09
C ILE A 211 -17.52 -4.88 -8.85
N ASN A 212 -17.84 -5.71 -9.84
CA ASN A 212 -19.01 -5.52 -10.71
C ASN A 212 -20.35 -5.78 -10.02
N LYS A 213 -20.38 -6.33 -8.82
CA LYS A 213 -21.60 -6.47 -7.99
C LYS A 213 -22.02 -5.15 -7.33
N PHE A 214 -21.19 -4.11 -7.36
CA PHE A 214 -21.48 -2.81 -6.75
C PHE A 214 -21.86 -2.92 -5.27
N ILE A 215 -21.14 -3.75 -4.52
CA ILE A 215 -21.43 -4.02 -3.10
C ILE A 215 -21.13 -2.75 -2.30
N ARG A 216 -22.09 -2.33 -1.48
CA ARG A 216 -21.88 -1.24 -0.52
C ARG A 216 -20.88 -1.69 0.55
N ILE A 217 -19.85 -0.86 0.78
CA ILE A 217 -18.92 -1.08 1.88
C ILE A 217 -19.57 -0.57 3.17
N SER A 218 -19.67 -1.43 4.16
CA SER A 218 -20.18 -1.07 5.48
C SER A 218 -19.06 -1.07 6.51
N THR A 219 -19.14 -0.14 7.45
CA THR A 219 -18.19 -0.03 8.56
C THR A 219 -18.95 0.08 9.86
N CYS A 220 -18.48 -0.62 10.89
CA CYS A 220 -19.01 -0.46 12.24
C CYS A 220 -17.88 -0.56 13.26
N GLU A 221 -18.06 0.14 14.38
CA GLU A 221 -17.20 -0.02 15.55
C GLU A 221 -17.89 -0.94 16.54
N THR A 222 -17.17 -1.94 17.03
CA THR A 222 -17.71 -2.94 17.92
C THR A 222 -16.62 -3.56 18.80
N SER A 223 -17.01 -4.38 19.79
CA SER A 223 -16.03 -5.11 20.58
C SER A 223 -15.34 -6.19 19.73
N ILE A 224 -14.10 -6.53 20.07
CA ILE A 224 -13.36 -7.60 19.40
C ILE A 224 -14.09 -8.97 19.47
N LYS A 225 -14.92 -9.18 20.50
CA LYS A 225 -15.73 -10.40 20.66
C LYS A 225 -16.85 -10.47 19.62
N GLU A 226 -17.56 -9.36 19.43
CA GLU A 226 -18.62 -9.27 18.42
C GLU A 226 -18.06 -9.30 17.00
N ALA A 227 -16.94 -8.62 16.74
CA ALA A 227 -16.27 -8.69 15.46
C ALA A 227 -15.89 -10.14 15.06
N LYS A 228 -15.41 -10.94 16.02
CA LYS A 228 -15.13 -12.37 15.79
C LYS A 228 -16.39 -13.17 15.47
N LYS A 229 -17.55 -12.86 16.11
CA LYS A 229 -18.83 -13.52 15.79
C LYS A 229 -19.32 -13.16 14.38
N MET A 230 -19.01 -11.96 13.90
CA MET A 230 -19.27 -11.54 12.53
C MET A 230 -18.35 -12.22 11.50
N GLY A 231 -17.40 -13.06 11.95
CA GLY A 231 -16.42 -13.71 11.09
C GLY A 231 -15.27 -12.80 10.64
N ALA A 232 -15.08 -11.64 11.31
CA ALA A 232 -14.05 -10.69 10.94
C ALA A 232 -12.64 -11.29 11.07
N ILE A 233 -11.86 -11.19 9.99
CA ILE A 233 -10.47 -11.60 9.96
C ILE A 233 -9.64 -10.50 10.61
N ALA A 234 -8.81 -10.90 11.59
CA ALA A 234 -7.83 -10.04 12.22
C ALA A 234 -6.46 -10.23 11.58
N LEU A 235 -5.70 -9.14 11.38
CA LEU A 235 -4.33 -9.22 10.89
C LEU A 235 -3.43 -9.86 11.94
N PHE A 236 -2.53 -10.74 11.49
CA PHE A 236 -1.62 -11.44 12.38
C PHE A 236 -0.57 -10.47 12.96
N GLY A 237 -0.45 -10.46 14.30
CA GLY A 237 0.59 -9.68 15.01
C GLY A 237 0.20 -8.25 15.36
N GLU A 238 -0.99 -7.77 15.00
CA GLU A 238 -1.49 -6.48 15.47
C GLU A 238 -2.13 -6.61 16.86
N LYS A 239 -1.90 -5.57 17.69
CA LYS A 239 -2.55 -5.45 19.00
C LYS A 239 -3.80 -4.59 18.84
N TYR A 240 -4.95 -5.20 19.01
CA TYR A 240 -6.23 -4.52 18.97
C TYR A 240 -6.66 -4.08 20.37
N GLY A 241 -7.29 -2.91 20.46
CA GLY A 241 -7.97 -2.45 21.67
C GLY A 241 -9.24 -3.23 21.92
N GLU A 242 -10.00 -2.82 22.95
CA GLU A 242 -11.32 -3.40 23.25
C GLU A 242 -12.33 -3.14 22.13
N ASN A 243 -12.31 -1.95 21.56
CA ASN A 243 -13.13 -1.56 20.42
C ASN A 243 -12.30 -1.59 19.13
N VAL A 244 -12.89 -2.17 18.09
CA VAL A 244 -12.27 -2.35 16.77
C VAL A 244 -13.21 -1.89 15.67
N ARG A 245 -12.65 -1.37 14.59
CA ARG A 245 -13.40 -1.03 13.39
C ARG A 245 -13.43 -2.23 12.46
N VAL A 246 -14.63 -2.67 12.08
CA VAL A 246 -14.89 -3.74 11.12
C VAL A 246 -15.27 -3.12 9.79
N VAL A 247 -14.67 -3.58 8.71
CA VAL A 247 -14.99 -3.21 7.32
C VAL A 247 -15.53 -4.46 6.62
N SER A 248 -16.71 -4.34 6.00
CA SER A 248 -17.36 -5.44 5.30
C SER A 248 -17.67 -5.09 3.85
N CYS A 249 -17.27 -5.98 2.94
CA CYS A 249 -17.65 -5.98 1.52
C CYS A 249 -18.76 -7.05 1.34
N GLY A 250 -19.97 -6.77 1.80
CA GLY A 250 -21.03 -7.79 1.95
C GLY A 250 -20.54 -8.94 2.81
N ASP A 251 -20.92 -10.18 2.41
CA ASP A 251 -20.45 -11.40 3.05
C ASP A 251 -19.13 -11.93 2.47
N PHE A 252 -18.61 -11.28 1.41
CA PHE A 252 -17.42 -11.75 0.70
C PHE A 252 -16.14 -11.51 1.48
N SER A 253 -16.00 -10.34 2.11
CA SER A 253 -14.86 -10.00 2.98
C SER A 253 -15.34 -9.23 4.19
N VAL A 254 -14.94 -9.67 5.39
CA VAL A 254 -15.20 -9.02 6.68
C VAL A 254 -13.88 -8.97 7.44
N GLU A 255 -13.34 -7.78 7.68
CA GLU A 255 -11.98 -7.62 8.23
C GLU A 255 -11.89 -6.50 9.28
N LEU A 256 -11.00 -6.67 10.24
CA LEU A 256 -10.61 -5.60 11.16
C LEU A 256 -9.69 -4.63 10.41
N CYS A 257 -10.17 -3.42 10.15
CA CYS A 257 -9.42 -2.47 9.36
C CYS A 257 -9.69 -1.01 9.76
N GLY A 258 -8.60 -0.29 10.09
CA GLY A 258 -8.62 1.16 10.36
C GLY A 258 -8.38 2.03 9.13
N GLY A 259 -8.17 1.45 7.95
CA GLY A 259 -7.85 2.18 6.73
C GLY A 259 -9.04 2.88 6.07
N THR A 260 -8.75 3.59 4.98
CA THR A 260 -9.76 4.29 4.19
C THR A 260 -10.23 3.42 3.03
N HIS A 261 -11.52 3.43 2.76
CA HIS A 261 -12.16 2.60 1.75
C HIS A 261 -13.10 3.40 0.87
N VAL A 262 -13.39 2.86 -0.32
CA VAL A 262 -14.48 3.37 -1.17
C VAL A 262 -15.83 3.05 -0.52
N SER A 263 -16.88 3.76 -0.88
CA SER A 263 -18.23 3.50 -0.35
C SER A 263 -18.93 2.34 -1.04
N ASN A 264 -18.45 1.95 -2.24
CA ASN A 264 -19.03 0.87 -3.06
C ASN A 264 -17.92 0.21 -3.89
N THR A 265 -17.94 -1.12 -4.03
CA THR A 265 -16.89 -1.87 -4.76
C THR A 265 -16.75 -1.41 -6.22
N GLY A 266 -17.83 -0.97 -6.88
CA GLY A 266 -17.78 -0.45 -8.24
C GLY A 266 -16.89 0.79 -8.41
N GLN A 267 -16.63 1.55 -7.33
CA GLN A 267 -15.69 2.69 -7.37
C GLN A 267 -14.22 2.27 -7.51
N ILE A 268 -13.89 0.99 -7.27
CA ILE A 268 -12.56 0.45 -7.52
C ILE A 268 -12.23 0.54 -9.02
N GLY A 269 -13.22 0.33 -9.87
CA GLY A 269 -13.05 0.20 -11.32
C GLY A 269 -12.46 -1.19 -11.67
N SER A 270 -11.51 -1.24 -12.58
CA SER A 270 -10.83 -2.50 -12.94
C SER A 270 -9.76 -2.85 -11.92
N PHE A 271 -9.52 -4.15 -11.72
CA PHE A 271 -8.42 -4.69 -10.93
C PHE A 271 -7.53 -5.58 -11.80
N LYS A 272 -6.21 -5.42 -11.67
CA LYS A 272 -5.23 -6.21 -12.42
C LYS A 272 -4.04 -6.60 -11.55
N ILE A 273 -3.70 -7.88 -11.54
CA ILE A 273 -2.46 -8.37 -10.95
C ILE A 273 -1.32 -8.09 -11.94
N VAL A 274 -0.32 -7.33 -11.49
CA VAL A 274 0.86 -6.97 -12.28
C VAL A 274 1.94 -8.03 -12.15
N SER A 275 2.16 -8.54 -10.92
CA SER A 275 3.17 -9.56 -10.67
C SER A 275 2.81 -10.44 -9.46
N GLU A 276 3.33 -11.67 -9.49
CA GLU A 276 3.37 -12.61 -8.39
C GLU A 276 4.79 -13.14 -8.24
N SER A 277 5.35 -13.16 -7.01
CA SER A 277 6.73 -13.58 -6.75
C SER A 277 6.94 -14.09 -5.33
N GLY A 278 8.01 -14.87 -5.11
CA GLY A 278 8.46 -15.24 -3.76
C GLY A 278 9.26 -14.13 -3.10
N VAL A 279 9.04 -13.89 -1.80
CA VAL A 279 9.79 -12.89 -1.01
C VAL A 279 10.64 -13.53 0.06
N ALA A 280 10.13 -14.63 0.65
CA ALA A 280 10.80 -15.44 1.66
C ALA A 280 10.28 -16.87 1.58
N SER A 281 10.90 -17.78 2.32
CA SER A 281 10.41 -19.17 2.39
C SER A 281 8.95 -19.18 2.89
N GLY A 282 8.05 -19.76 2.10
CA GLY A 282 6.63 -19.84 2.42
C GLY A 282 5.86 -18.53 2.36
N VAL A 283 6.43 -17.45 1.78
CA VAL A 283 5.77 -16.15 1.62
C VAL A 283 5.78 -15.70 0.16
N ARG A 284 4.60 -15.46 -0.38
CA ARG A 284 4.38 -14.96 -1.74
C ARG A 284 3.94 -13.51 -1.69
N ARG A 285 4.23 -12.76 -2.75
CA ARG A 285 3.87 -11.36 -2.95
C ARG A 285 3.09 -11.19 -4.22
N ILE A 286 1.96 -10.50 -4.12
CA ILE A 286 1.22 -9.97 -5.27
C ILE A 286 1.37 -8.44 -5.27
N ILE A 287 1.62 -7.89 -6.47
CA ILE A 287 1.48 -6.47 -6.77
C ILE A 287 0.30 -6.34 -7.73
N ALA A 288 -0.63 -5.45 -7.41
CA ALA A 288 -1.80 -5.20 -8.23
C ALA A 288 -2.14 -3.70 -8.28
N ILE A 289 -2.90 -3.32 -9.28
CA ILE A 289 -3.32 -1.95 -9.58
C ILE A 289 -4.82 -1.90 -9.80
N THR A 290 -5.41 -0.71 -9.62
CA THR A 290 -6.86 -0.50 -9.78
C THR A 290 -7.20 0.73 -10.63
N GLY A 291 -8.43 0.76 -11.12
CA GLY A 291 -9.02 1.93 -11.79
C GLY A 291 -8.26 2.37 -13.03
N THR A 292 -7.95 3.65 -13.11
CA THR A 292 -7.26 4.23 -14.29
C THR A 292 -5.85 3.71 -14.49
N SER A 293 -5.17 3.26 -13.42
CA SER A 293 -3.83 2.69 -13.54
C SER A 293 -3.81 1.40 -14.38
N VAL A 294 -4.92 0.66 -14.42
CA VAL A 294 -5.07 -0.51 -15.31
C VAL A 294 -5.07 -0.07 -16.78
N LEU A 295 -5.78 1.00 -17.10
CA LEU A 295 -5.80 1.54 -18.48
C LEU A 295 -4.42 2.11 -18.87
N GLU A 296 -3.76 2.80 -17.96
CA GLU A 296 -2.41 3.34 -18.18
C GLU A 296 -1.41 2.22 -18.50
N GLU A 297 -1.46 1.13 -17.74
CA GLU A 297 -0.64 -0.07 -17.97
C GLU A 297 -0.96 -0.76 -19.31
N ASP A 298 -2.25 -0.87 -19.66
CA ASP A 298 -2.66 -1.49 -20.94
C ASP A 298 -2.25 -0.63 -22.14
N ILE A 299 -2.36 0.69 -22.06
CA ILE A 299 -1.87 1.62 -23.09
C ILE A 299 -0.35 1.48 -23.29
N GLU A 300 0.42 1.37 -22.20
CA GLU A 300 1.87 1.23 -22.30
C GLU A 300 2.28 -0.11 -22.93
N ARG A 301 1.57 -1.19 -22.58
CA ARG A 301 1.75 -2.49 -23.23
C ARG A 301 1.41 -2.47 -24.71
N GLU A 302 0.33 -1.77 -25.09
CA GLU A 302 -0.05 -1.63 -26.48
C GLU A 302 0.98 -0.84 -27.29
N LYS A 303 1.53 0.25 -26.73
CA LYS A 303 2.65 0.98 -27.35
C LYS A 303 3.86 0.08 -27.56
N THR A 304 4.26 -0.68 -26.53
CA THR A 304 5.39 -1.62 -26.62
C THR A 304 5.17 -2.64 -27.73
N ILE A 305 3.97 -3.23 -27.81
CA ILE A 305 3.62 -4.19 -28.87
C ILE A 305 3.67 -3.51 -30.25
N THR A 306 3.21 -2.27 -30.36
CA THR A 306 3.24 -1.50 -31.60
C THR A 306 4.69 -1.24 -32.03
N GLU A 307 5.54 -0.78 -31.14
CA GLU A 307 6.97 -0.54 -31.44
C GLU A 307 7.67 -1.83 -31.91
N VAL A 308 7.42 -2.98 -31.23
CA VAL A 308 7.97 -4.27 -31.65
C VAL A 308 7.43 -4.68 -33.01
N SER A 309 6.14 -4.44 -33.28
CA SER A 309 5.51 -4.71 -34.58
C SER A 309 6.18 -3.93 -35.72
N ASP A 310 6.45 -2.65 -35.46
CA ASP A 310 7.12 -1.76 -36.43
C ASP A 310 8.56 -2.20 -36.71
N LEU A 311 9.34 -2.53 -35.65
CA LEU A 311 10.70 -3.07 -35.79
C LEU A 311 10.74 -4.35 -36.63
N LEU A 312 9.77 -5.27 -36.39
CA LEU A 312 9.66 -6.52 -37.12
C LEU A 312 8.99 -6.39 -38.49
N LYS A 313 8.47 -5.20 -38.83
CA LYS A 313 7.66 -4.96 -40.04
C LYS A 313 6.51 -5.99 -40.17
N ALA A 314 5.83 -6.26 -39.07
CA ALA A 314 4.78 -7.26 -38.94
C ALA A 314 3.55 -6.65 -38.25
N LYS A 315 2.36 -7.21 -38.48
CA LYS A 315 1.16 -6.84 -37.70
C LYS A 315 1.28 -7.39 -36.28
N SER A 316 0.61 -6.74 -35.29
CA SER A 316 0.66 -7.14 -33.88
C SER A 316 0.34 -8.62 -33.64
N ASN A 317 -0.63 -9.19 -34.36
CA ASN A 317 -0.96 -10.61 -34.28
C ASN A 317 0.08 -11.56 -34.93
N GLN A 318 1.05 -11.03 -35.66
CA GLN A 318 2.13 -11.77 -36.33
C GLN A 318 3.50 -11.63 -35.64
N VAL A 319 3.59 -10.80 -34.59
CA VAL A 319 4.84 -10.52 -33.87
C VAL A 319 5.54 -11.81 -33.44
N ILE A 320 4.82 -12.72 -32.80
CA ILE A 320 5.38 -14.01 -32.32
C ILE A 320 5.91 -14.86 -33.46
N SER A 321 5.14 -15.04 -34.55
CA SER A 321 5.56 -15.83 -35.70
C SER A 321 6.77 -15.24 -36.41
N ARG A 322 6.79 -13.91 -36.60
CA ARG A 322 7.90 -13.20 -37.23
C ARG A 322 9.17 -13.27 -36.35
N THR A 323 9.05 -13.13 -35.05
CA THR A 323 10.17 -13.29 -34.12
C THR A 323 10.76 -14.68 -34.20
N LYS A 324 9.91 -15.73 -34.21
CA LYS A 324 10.38 -17.12 -34.38
C LYS A 324 11.13 -17.31 -35.71
N SER A 325 10.60 -16.78 -36.82
CA SER A 325 11.27 -16.86 -38.14
C SER A 325 12.65 -16.19 -38.11
N ILE A 326 12.76 -14.98 -37.49
CA ILE A 326 14.06 -14.27 -37.40
C ILE A 326 15.05 -15.05 -36.55
N ILE A 327 14.62 -15.68 -35.46
CA ILE A 327 15.48 -16.51 -34.61
C ILE A 327 16.02 -17.71 -35.39
N GLU A 328 15.18 -18.41 -36.15
CA GLU A 328 15.61 -19.55 -36.97
C GLU A 328 16.53 -19.09 -38.11
N GLU A 329 16.21 -18.03 -38.83
CA GLU A 329 17.06 -17.44 -39.85
C GLU A 329 18.46 -17.08 -39.29
N ASN A 330 18.50 -16.45 -38.11
CA ASN A 330 19.76 -16.11 -37.45
C ASN A 330 20.59 -17.36 -37.07
N LYS A 331 19.95 -18.44 -36.65
CA LYS A 331 20.65 -19.71 -36.39
C LYS A 331 21.27 -20.30 -37.66
N LEU A 332 20.52 -20.30 -38.78
CA LEU A 332 21.00 -20.78 -40.06
C LEU A 332 22.17 -19.95 -40.56
N LEU A 333 22.06 -18.63 -40.56
CA LEU A 333 23.13 -17.71 -40.95
C LEU A 333 24.39 -17.90 -40.12
N LYS A 334 24.29 -18.07 -38.81
CA LYS A 334 25.43 -18.35 -37.94
C LYS A 334 26.14 -19.65 -38.32
N LYS A 335 25.38 -20.68 -38.63
CA LYS A 335 25.94 -21.97 -39.07
C LYS A 335 26.66 -21.83 -40.40
N GLU A 336 26.06 -21.14 -41.36
CA GLU A 336 26.66 -20.86 -42.67
C GLU A 336 27.98 -20.08 -42.56
N ILE A 337 27.99 -19.03 -41.67
CA ILE A 337 29.22 -18.26 -41.38
C ILE A 337 30.32 -19.18 -40.79
N GLU A 338 29.99 -20.10 -39.91
CA GLU A 338 30.97 -21.05 -39.34
C GLU A 338 31.51 -22.01 -40.40
N GLU A 339 30.65 -22.50 -41.30
CA GLU A 339 31.05 -23.39 -42.42
C GLU A 339 31.96 -22.62 -43.38
N LEU A 340 31.62 -21.39 -43.76
CA LEU A 340 32.46 -20.57 -44.61
C LEU A 340 33.82 -20.21 -43.99
N LYS A 341 33.87 -19.96 -42.69
CA LYS A 341 35.14 -19.74 -41.97
C LYS A 341 36.03 -21.00 -41.96
N LYS A 342 35.44 -22.18 -41.80
CA LYS A 342 36.20 -23.44 -41.87
C LYS A 342 36.71 -23.76 -43.28
N ALA A 343 35.99 -23.34 -44.32
CA ALA A 343 36.40 -23.54 -45.71
C ALA A 343 37.46 -22.51 -46.19
N SER A 344 37.67 -21.45 -45.42
CA SER A 344 38.66 -20.39 -45.76
C SER A 344 40.01 -20.52 -45.05
N ILE A 345 40.18 -21.61 -44.27
CA ILE A 345 41.42 -22.05 -43.62
C ILE A 345 41.98 -23.27 -44.38
#